data_0e185ee64b402e9d7b8a59054fee6e9f
#
_entry.id   0e185ee64b402e9d7b8a59054fee6e9f
#
_cell.length_a   1.000
_cell.length_b   1.000
_cell.length_c   1.000
_cell.angle_alpha   90.00
_cell.angle_beta   90.00
_cell.angle_gamma   90.00
#
_symmetry.space_group_name_H-M   'P 1'
#
loop_
_entity.id
_entity.type
_entity.pdbx_description
1 polymer ?
#
loop_
_entity_poly.entity_id
_entity_poly.type
_entity_poly.pdbx_seq_one_letter_code
_entity_poly.pdbx_strand_id
1 'polypeptide(L)'
;MSNETRFDIGRGLIRHTYPYTKFGRAPSGVQTTLTDIWDRADAATTQQVWVAPTQPRIHALVSSSTADNGVTPSTGARTVRIYGVTDWTGMVDSKGQPLHEDFEDITLNGQTPVNTTKSWVMIHRIRVSSAGTGGVNAGAITATAATDGTVTAAVLAGNGSTQMAILGVPAGWQHFIHRINAAISRASGVQSTINFTVWGYDYADPTLPVRNIRDEFSTQSTGASYAPHEYEYGLRFTGPCIIRVKGIASTADVDGIISWDGMTVKQLAATTWLGE
;
A
#
# COMPACT_ATOMS: atom_id res chain seq x y z
N MET A 1 11.21 -16.72 -15.44
CA MET A 1 10.95 -15.63 -16.41
C MET A 1 12.30 -15.16 -16.96
N SER A 2 12.45 -15.11 -18.30
CA SER A 2 13.71 -14.66 -18.90
C SER A 2 13.97 -13.17 -18.59
N ASN A 3 15.24 -12.75 -18.66
CA ASN A 3 15.57 -11.33 -18.46
C ASN A 3 14.93 -10.44 -19.55
N GLU A 4 14.82 -10.92 -20.78
CA GLU A 4 14.15 -10.23 -21.88
C GLU A 4 12.67 -9.96 -21.55
N THR A 5 11.93 -10.96 -21.06
CA THR A 5 10.53 -10.79 -20.66
C THR A 5 10.37 -9.75 -19.54
N ARG A 6 11.30 -9.71 -18.56
CA ARG A 6 11.30 -8.67 -17.51
C ARG A 6 11.53 -7.27 -18.07
N PHE A 7 12.43 -7.12 -19.02
CA PHE A 7 12.68 -5.85 -19.71
C PHE A 7 11.46 -5.40 -20.52
N ASP A 8 10.80 -6.31 -21.24
CA ASP A 8 9.63 -5.99 -22.05
C ASP A 8 8.45 -5.56 -21.18
N ILE A 9 8.25 -6.19 -20.02
CA ILE A 9 7.28 -5.76 -19.01
C ILE A 9 7.62 -4.36 -18.50
N GLY A 10 8.88 -4.13 -18.11
CA GLY A 10 9.34 -2.84 -17.59
C GLY A 10 9.21 -1.70 -18.60
N ARG A 11 9.32 -2.00 -19.91
CA ARG A 11 9.13 -1.05 -21.02
C ARG A 11 7.66 -0.90 -21.44
N GLY A 12 6.73 -1.63 -20.83
CA GLY A 12 5.30 -1.59 -21.20
C GLY A 12 4.98 -2.27 -22.53
N LEU A 13 5.85 -3.13 -23.05
CA LEU A 13 5.64 -3.83 -24.33
C LEU A 13 4.66 -5.00 -24.20
N ILE A 14 4.47 -5.53 -22.99
CA ILE A 14 3.50 -6.58 -22.71
C ILE A 14 2.22 -5.93 -22.19
N ARG A 15 1.15 -5.99 -22.97
CA ARG A 15 -0.14 -5.41 -22.61
C ARG A 15 -0.68 -5.98 -21.30
N HIS A 16 -1.30 -5.12 -20.49
CA HIS A 16 -1.97 -5.48 -19.25
C HIS A 16 -1.06 -6.21 -18.24
N THR A 17 0.24 -5.92 -18.28
CA THR A 17 1.22 -6.40 -17.32
C THR A 17 2.01 -5.20 -16.81
N TYR A 18 1.93 -4.96 -15.49
CA TYR A 18 2.50 -3.77 -14.86
C TYR A 18 3.48 -4.21 -13.76
N PRO A 19 4.77 -3.81 -13.86
CA PRO A 19 5.70 -4.02 -12.76
C PRO A 19 5.23 -3.22 -11.56
N TYR A 20 5.35 -3.78 -10.38
CA TYR A 20 4.86 -3.15 -9.17
C TYR A 20 5.83 -3.37 -8.02
N THR A 21 6.24 -2.27 -7.39
CA THR A 21 7.02 -2.31 -6.16
C THR A 21 6.22 -1.71 -5.03
N LYS A 22 6.33 -2.30 -3.85
CA LYS A 22 5.67 -1.84 -2.65
C LYS A 22 6.70 -1.71 -1.53
N PHE A 23 6.57 -0.65 -0.75
CA PHE A 23 7.38 -0.42 0.43
C PHE A 23 6.46 -0.06 1.60
N GLY A 24 6.66 -0.69 2.74
CA GLY A 24 5.96 -0.41 3.98
C GLY A 24 6.92 -0.32 5.14
N ARG A 25 6.63 0.55 6.08
CA ARG A 25 7.35 0.69 7.35
C ARG A 25 6.35 0.98 8.46
N ALA A 26 6.50 0.30 9.58
CA ALA A 26 5.84 0.62 10.84
C ALA A 26 6.89 1.21 11.79
N PRO A 27 7.04 2.55 11.83
CA PRO A 27 8.11 3.19 12.59
C PRO A 27 7.87 3.05 14.09
N SER A 28 8.72 2.27 14.78
CA SER A 28 8.56 1.87 16.20
C SER A 28 7.16 1.30 16.50
N GLY A 29 6.51 0.69 15.49
CA GLY A 29 5.07 0.39 15.53
C GLY A 29 4.74 -1.07 15.65
N VAL A 30 5.67 -1.99 15.35
CA VAL A 30 5.38 -3.42 15.46
C VAL A 30 5.31 -3.81 16.92
N GLN A 31 4.15 -4.33 17.31
CA GLN A 31 3.84 -4.70 18.67
C GLN A 31 3.96 -6.21 18.89
N THR A 32 3.79 -6.65 20.13
CA THR A 32 3.66 -8.07 20.49
C THR A 32 2.31 -8.66 20.08
N THR A 33 1.46 -7.85 19.46
CA THR A 33 0.21 -8.24 18.81
C THR A 33 0.29 -7.98 17.32
N LEU A 34 -0.59 -8.62 16.53
CA LEU A 34 -0.58 -8.53 15.07
C LEU A 34 -0.77 -7.08 14.59
N THR A 35 0.25 -6.54 13.95
CA THR A 35 0.33 -5.16 13.48
C THR A 35 0.49 -5.13 11.95
N ASP A 36 -0.23 -4.27 11.23
CA ASP A 36 0.03 -4.04 9.80
C ASP A 36 1.29 -3.20 9.61
N ILE A 37 2.07 -3.52 8.57
CA ILE A 37 3.28 -2.77 8.25
C ILE A 37 2.91 -1.55 7.40
N TRP A 38 2.68 -0.43 8.06
CA TRP A 38 2.34 0.85 7.44
C TRP A 38 2.70 2.04 8.33
N ASP A 39 2.85 3.21 7.74
CA ASP A 39 3.36 4.41 8.44
C ASP A 39 2.42 4.95 9.54
N ARG A 40 1.18 4.50 9.61
CA ARG A 40 0.26 4.85 10.69
C ARG A 40 0.40 3.95 11.92
N ALA A 41 1.00 2.77 11.78
CA ALA A 41 1.35 1.90 12.89
C ALA A 41 2.65 2.39 13.52
N ASP A 42 2.55 3.33 14.45
CA ASP A 42 3.66 3.80 15.29
C ASP A 42 3.26 3.72 16.77
N ALA A 43 4.24 3.87 17.68
CA ALA A 43 4.00 3.79 19.11
C ALA A 43 3.07 4.92 19.64
N ALA A 44 2.94 6.01 18.89
CA ALA A 44 2.14 7.18 19.26
C ALA A 44 0.69 7.11 18.79
N THR A 45 0.34 6.13 17.92
CA THR A 45 -1.02 6.00 17.37
C THR A 45 -1.74 4.79 17.90
N THR A 46 -3.06 4.84 17.90
CA THR A 46 -3.93 3.71 18.28
C THR A 46 -4.30 2.82 17.09
N GLN A 47 -3.91 3.19 15.85
CA GLN A 47 -4.29 2.46 14.64
C GLN A 47 -3.17 1.52 14.17
N GLN A 48 -2.92 0.48 14.95
CA GLN A 48 -1.96 -0.59 14.65
C GLN A 48 -2.43 -1.48 13.48
N VAL A 49 -3.75 -1.65 13.33
CA VAL A 49 -4.36 -2.48 12.31
C VAL A 49 -5.06 -1.58 11.28
N TRP A 50 -4.71 -1.76 10.03
CA TRP A 50 -5.39 -1.09 8.92
C TRP A 50 -6.82 -1.62 8.78
N VAL A 51 -7.77 -0.71 8.55
CA VAL A 51 -9.20 -1.05 8.40
C VAL A 51 -9.68 -0.55 7.04
N ALA A 52 -10.29 -1.45 6.26
CA ALA A 52 -10.91 -1.08 4.99
C ALA A 52 -12.16 -0.21 5.24
N PRO A 53 -12.50 0.72 4.34
CA PRO A 53 -13.82 1.33 4.33
C PRO A 53 -14.92 0.28 4.21
N THR A 54 -16.06 0.53 4.85
CA THR A 54 -17.19 -0.41 4.85
C THR A 54 -17.87 -0.52 3.48
N GLN A 55 -17.70 0.51 2.65
CA GLN A 55 -18.15 0.61 1.26
C GLN A 55 -17.33 1.70 0.55
N PRO A 56 -17.50 1.94 -0.77
CA PRO A 56 -16.84 3.06 -1.44
C PRO A 56 -17.13 4.38 -0.73
N ARG A 57 -16.09 5.10 -0.29
CA ARG A 57 -16.18 6.35 0.46
C ARG A 57 -15.42 7.47 -0.21
N ILE A 58 -15.95 8.67 -0.14
CA ILE A 58 -15.17 9.90 -0.29
C ILE A 58 -14.16 9.93 0.85
N HIS A 59 -12.94 10.38 0.58
CA HIS A 59 -11.90 10.53 1.58
C HIS A 59 -11.54 11.99 1.76
N ALA A 60 -11.42 12.41 3.02
CA ALA A 60 -10.89 13.73 3.38
C ALA A 60 -9.37 13.62 3.53
N LEU A 61 -8.64 14.40 2.72
CA LEU A 61 -7.19 14.54 2.82
C LEU A 61 -6.87 15.79 3.64
N VAL A 62 -6.00 15.64 4.63
CA VAL A 62 -5.57 16.75 5.50
C VAL A 62 -4.10 16.58 5.87
N SER A 63 -3.34 17.67 5.94
CA SER A 63 -2.01 17.70 6.53
C SER A 63 -2.04 18.18 7.98
N SER A 64 -1.09 17.72 8.78
CA SER A 64 -0.85 18.28 10.12
C SER A 64 -0.12 19.63 10.09
N SER A 65 0.35 20.08 8.92
CA SER A 65 1.10 21.34 8.73
C SER A 65 0.40 22.28 7.77
N THR A 66 0.32 23.56 8.14
CA THR A 66 -0.15 24.64 7.26
C THR A 66 0.78 24.88 6.07
N ALA A 67 2.03 24.41 6.14
CA ALA A 67 3.00 24.53 5.05
C ALA A 67 2.72 23.57 3.87
N ASP A 68 1.88 22.56 4.04
CA ASP A 68 1.41 21.68 2.96
C ASP A 68 0.17 22.27 2.30
N ASN A 69 0.38 23.29 1.46
CA ASN A 69 -0.72 24.06 0.90
C ASN A 69 -0.46 24.42 -0.57
N GLY A 70 -1.39 23.99 -1.45
CA GLY A 70 -1.38 24.30 -2.87
C GLY A 70 -2.39 25.40 -3.24
N VAL A 71 -3.40 25.65 -2.41
CA VAL A 71 -4.38 26.73 -2.57
C VAL A 71 -3.70 28.08 -2.32
N THR A 72 -2.95 28.16 -1.22
CA THR A 72 -2.01 29.27 -0.96
C THR A 72 -0.61 28.66 -0.96
N PRO A 73 0.10 28.68 -2.11
CA PRO A 73 1.36 27.95 -2.27
C PRO A 73 2.37 28.26 -1.17
N SER A 74 2.85 27.22 -0.50
CA SER A 74 3.78 27.27 0.61
C SER A 74 4.98 26.34 0.39
N THR A 75 5.79 26.10 1.43
CA THR A 75 7.08 25.42 1.32
C THR A 75 6.97 23.90 1.24
N GLY A 76 5.92 23.30 1.80
CA GLY A 76 5.68 21.86 1.84
C GLY A 76 4.98 21.30 0.59
N ALA A 77 4.28 20.19 0.74
CA ALA A 77 3.51 19.57 -0.34
C ALA A 77 2.37 20.48 -0.80
N ARG A 78 2.19 20.59 -2.10
CA ARG A 78 1.11 21.38 -2.73
C ARG A 78 0.01 20.50 -3.30
N THR A 79 0.41 19.45 -3.99
CA THR A 79 -0.51 18.49 -4.61
C THR A 79 -0.03 17.08 -4.28
N VAL A 80 -0.95 16.21 -3.99
CA VAL A 80 -0.71 14.78 -3.86
C VAL A 80 -1.50 14.03 -4.91
N ARG A 81 -0.94 12.92 -5.39
CA ARG A 81 -1.67 11.93 -6.17
C ARG A 81 -1.95 10.73 -5.29
N ILE A 82 -3.20 10.35 -5.23
CA ILE A 82 -3.65 9.13 -4.58
C ILE A 82 -3.85 8.04 -5.63
N TYR A 83 -3.59 6.80 -5.24
CA TYR A 83 -3.80 5.61 -6.08
C TYR A 83 -4.55 4.57 -5.27
N GLY A 84 -5.44 3.85 -5.92
CA GLY A 84 -6.22 2.84 -5.22
C GLY A 84 -7.25 2.14 -6.10
N VAL A 85 -8.21 1.53 -5.42
CA VAL A 85 -9.34 0.82 -6.02
C VAL A 85 -10.61 1.60 -5.69
N THR A 86 -11.39 1.93 -6.71
CA THR A 86 -12.70 2.60 -6.56
C THR A 86 -13.84 1.60 -6.55
N ASP A 87 -13.66 0.45 -7.19
CA ASP A 87 -14.65 -0.62 -7.26
C ASP A 87 -13.97 -2.00 -7.28
N TRP A 88 -14.36 -2.89 -6.37
CA TRP A 88 -13.86 -4.26 -6.30
C TRP A 88 -14.28 -5.11 -7.49
N THR A 89 -15.44 -4.83 -8.10
CA THR A 89 -16.00 -5.62 -9.20
C THR A 89 -15.27 -5.39 -10.53
N GLY A 90 -14.45 -4.34 -10.61
CA GLY A 90 -13.61 -3.97 -11.74
C GLY A 90 -13.69 -2.49 -12.07
N MET A 91 -12.59 -1.97 -12.56
CA MET A 91 -12.47 -0.55 -12.95
C MET A 91 -12.13 -0.44 -14.43
N VAL A 92 -12.63 0.60 -15.07
CA VAL A 92 -12.31 0.93 -16.47
C VAL A 92 -11.96 2.41 -16.61
N ASP A 93 -11.11 2.72 -17.56
CA ASP A 93 -10.82 4.10 -17.94
C ASP A 93 -11.98 4.70 -18.79
N SER A 94 -11.83 5.97 -19.19
CA SER A 94 -12.80 6.68 -20.04
C SER A 94 -12.99 6.05 -21.43
N LYS A 95 -12.13 5.11 -21.83
CA LYS A 95 -12.20 4.36 -23.09
C LYS A 95 -12.70 2.93 -22.90
N GLY A 96 -13.14 2.57 -21.69
CA GLY A 96 -13.59 1.22 -21.34
C GLY A 96 -12.45 0.21 -21.18
N GLN A 97 -11.19 0.65 -21.08
CA GLN A 97 -10.07 -0.27 -20.85
C GLN A 97 -9.95 -0.62 -19.35
N PRO A 98 -9.70 -1.88 -19.01
CA PRO A 98 -9.62 -2.29 -17.62
C PRO A 98 -8.43 -1.66 -16.91
N LEU A 99 -8.67 -1.16 -15.71
CA LEU A 99 -7.65 -0.58 -14.82
C LEU A 99 -7.35 -1.53 -13.66
N HIS A 100 -6.06 -1.67 -13.32
CA HIS A 100 -5.62 -2.37 -12.11
C HIS A 100 -5.54 -1.45 -10.90
N GLU A 101 -5.41 -0.15 -11.10
CA GLU A 101 -5.53 0.92 -10.12
C GLU A 101 -6.07 2.18 -10.79
N ASP A 102 -6.76 3.01 -10.03
CA ASP A 102 -7.21 4.34 -10.44
C ASP A 102 -6.44 5.39 -9.65
N PHE A 103 -6.50 6.66 -10.07
CA PHE A 103 -5.82 7.75 -9.39
C PHE A 103 -6.64 9.05 -9.40
N GLU A 104 -6.29 9.96 -8.48
CA GLU A 104 -6.82 11.32 -8.41
C GLU A 104 -5.75 12.27 -7.86
N ASP A 105 -5.65 13.46 -8.43
CA ASP A 105 -4.79 14.53 -7.95
C ASP A 105 -5.57 15.48 -7.03
N ILE A 106 -5.05 15.70 -5.82
CA ILE A 106 -5.68 16.54 -4.80
C ILE A 106 -4.75 17.70 -4.46
N THR A 107 -5.25 18.92 -4.61
CA THR A 107 -4.56 20.14 -4.14
C THR A 107 -4.81 20.29 -2.65
N LEU A 108 -3.74 20.22 -1.85
CA LEU A 108 -3.82 20.31 -0.40
C LEU A 108 -4.15 21.75 0.06
N ASN A 109 -4.81 21.86 1.19
CA ASN A 109 -5.16 23.14 1.84
C ASN A 109 -4.68 23.16 3.31
N GLY A 110 -3.44 22.74 3.54
CA GLY A 110 -2.85 22.69 4.88
C GLY A 110 -3.65 21.82 5.83
N GLN A 111 -4.04 22.39 6.95
CA GLN A 111 -4.84 21.72 7.99
C GLN A 111 -6.36 21.73 7.70
N THR A 112 -6.78 22.29 6.58
CA THR A 112 -8.18 22.24 6.13
C THR A 112 -8.39 20.99 5.27
N PRO A 113 -9.32 20.09 5.63
CA PRO A 113 -9.58 18.90 4.85
C PRO A 113 -10.05 19.21 3.42
N VAL A 114 -9.55 18.45 2.45
CA VAL A 114 -9.98 18.49 1.05
C VAL A 114 -10.51 17.10 0.68
N ASN A 115 -11.74 17.05 0.19
CA ASN A 115 -12.38 15.80 -0.17
C ASN A 115 -11.96 15.32 -1.56
N THR A 116 -11.85 14.01 -1.73
CA THR A 116 -11.75 13.38 -3.05
C THR A 116 -13.06 13.58 -3.82
N THR A 117 -12.98 13.58 -5.15
CA THR A 117 -14.17 13.59 -6.02
C THR A 117 -14.66 12.18 -6.27
N LYS A 118 -13.74 11.19 -6.29
CA LYS A 118 -14.07 9.79 -6.43
C LYS A 118 -14.31 9.16 -5.05
N SER A 119 -15.21 8.16 -5.02
CA SER A 119 -15.34 7.25 -3.88
C SER A 119 -14.35 6.11 -4.01
N TRP A 120 -13.67 5.76 -2.92
CA TRP A 120 -12.61 4.74 -2.89
C TRP A 120 -13.00 3.62 -1.94
N VAL A 121 -12.88 2.38 -2.37
CA VAL A 121 -12.93 1.20 -1.49
C VAL A 121 -11.59 0.96 -0.82
N MET A 122 -10.52 1.47 -1.44
CA MET A 122 -9.16 1.41 -0.88
C MET A 122 -8.26 2.45 -1.52
N ILE A 123 -7.54 3.22 -0.69
CA ILE A 123 -6.38 3.99 -1.10
C ILE A 123 -5.15 3.23 -0.60
N HIS A 124 -4.27 2.81 -1.51
CA HIS A 124 -3.07 2.03 -1.16
C HIS A 124 -1.77 2.79 -1.41
N ARG A 125 -1.85 4.00 -1.96
CA ARG A 125 -0.69 4.89 -2.14
C ARG A 125 -1.14 6.35 -2.17
N ILE A 126 -0.40 7.20 -1.47
CA ILE A 126 -0.40 8.65 -1.63
C ILE A 126 1.03 9.04 -1.99
N ARG A 127 1.21 9.90 -2.97
CA ARG A 127 2.51 10.44 -3.37
C ARG A 127 2.41 11.95 -3.54
N VAL A 128 3.36 12.69 -3.00
CA VAL A 128 3.52 14.12 -3.28
C VAL A 128 3.89 14.26 -4.76
N SER A 129 3.05 14.94 -5.53
CA SER A 129 3.24 15.20 -6.97
C SER A 129 3.81 16.58 -7.24
N SER A 130 3.57 17.54 -6.34
CA SER A 130 4.23 18.85 -6.36
C SER A 130 4.46 19.36 -4.94
N ALA A 131 5.58 20.07 -4.75
CA ALA A 131 5.95 20.65 -3.47
C ALA A 131 6.54 22.06 -3.68
N GLY A 132 6.64 22.82 -2.60
CA GLY A 132 7.38 24.06 -2.53
C GLY A 132 8.89 23.82 -2.32
N THR A 133 9.58 24.81 -1.77
CA THR A 133 11.04 24.77 -1.58
C THR A 133 11.52 23.67 -0.63
N GLY A 134 10.65 23.10 0.22
CA GLY A 134 10.97 21.97 1.08
C GLY A 134 11.08 20.62 0.33
N GLY A 135 10.59 20.52 -0.90
CA GLY A 135 10.72 19.33 -1.77
C GLY A 135 9.85 18.13 -1.39
N VAL A 136 9.27 18.12 -0.18
CA VAL A 136 8.43 17.06 0.39
C VAL A 136 7.30 17.65 1.23
N ASN A 137 6.47 16.80 1.82
CA ASN A 137 5.46 17.22 2.79
C ASN A 137 6.10 17.63 4.12
N ALA A 138 5.65 18.78 4.65
CA ALA A 138 6.13 19.32 5.92
C ALA A 138 5.44 18.66 7.13
N GLY A 139 4.19 18.28 6.98
CA GLY A 139 3.39 17.58 8.00
C GLY A 139 3.03 16.17 7.58
N ALA A 140 2.45 15.40 8.49
CA ALA A 140 1.82 14.13 8.15
C ALA A 140 0.53 14.38 7.35
N ILE A 141 0.35 13.70 6.23
CA ILE A 141 -0.85 13.78 5.39
C ILE A 141 -1.65 12.49 5.61
N THR A 142 -2.93 12.62 5.92
CA THR A 142 -3.83 11.49 6.12
C THR A 142 -5.00 11.53 5.16
N ALA A 143 -5.44 10.36 4.70
CA ALA A 143 -6.70 10.18 3.98
C ALA A 143 -7.68 9.44 4.90
N THR A 144 -8.77 10.10 5.27
CA THR A 144 -9.78 9.56 6.20
C THR A 144 -11.07 9.28 5.45
N ALA A 145 -11.57 8.05 5.52
CA ALA A 145 -12.85 7.67 4.91
C ALA A 145 -14.00 8.41 5.58
N ALA A 146 -14.78 9.15 4.80
CA ALA A 146 -15.95 9.86 5.28
C ALA A 146 -16.97 8.85 5.85
N THR A 147 -17.71 9.26 6.89
CA THR A 147 -18.68 8.43 7.62
C THR A 147 -18.04 7.35 8.49
N ASP A 148 -17.08 6.59 7.97
CA ASP A 148 -16.39 5.54 8.72
C ASP A 148 -15.40 6.13 9.74
N GLY A 149 -14.87 7.33 9.49
CA GLY A 149 -13.91 8.02 10.34
C GLY A 149 -12.53 7.34 10.43
N THR A 150 -12.28 6.30 9.62
CA THR A 150 -11.03 5.54 9.64
C THR A 150 -10.00 6.17 8.71
N VAL A 151 -8.76 6.29 9.18
CA VAL A 151 -7.62 6.63 8.30
C VAL A 151 -7.27 5.40 7.48
N THR A 152 -7.25 5.53 6.16
CA THR A 152 -6.99 4.43 5.22
C THR A 152 -5.63 4.54 4.54
N ALA A 153 -5.03 5.72 4.51
CA ALA A 153 -3.66 5.93 4.05
C ALA A 153 -3.04 7.13 4.77
N ALA A 154 -1.73 7.10 4.98
CA ALA A 154 -0.98 8.17 5.61
C ALA A 154 0.38 8.35 4.93
N VAL A 155 0.92 9.56 4.99
CA VAL A 155 2.31 9.90 4.64
C VAL A 155 2.89 10.62 5.83
N LEU A 156 3.91 10.09 6.48
CA LEU A 156 4.58 10.80 7.56
C LEU A 156 5.33 12.03 7.03
N ALA A 157 5.57 13.01 7.89
CA ALA A 157 6.30 14.22 7.55
C ALA A 157 7.67 13.88 6.92
N GLY A 158 8.00 14.51 5.80
CA GLY A 158 9.26 14.33 5.09
C GLY A 158 9.36 13.08 4.20
N ASN A 159 8.38 12.18 4.19
CA ASN A 159 8.47 10.92 3.42
C ASN A 159 8.09 11.08 1.94
N GLY A 160 7.31 12.07 1.58
CA GLY A 160 6.87 12.30 0.19
C GLY A 160 5.92 11.25 -0.40
N SER A 161 5.78 10.09 0.23
CA SER A 161 4.85 9.03 -0.17
C SER A 161 4.51 8.12 0.99
N THR A 162 3.38 7.40 0.87
CA THR A 162 3.00 6.35 1.85
C THR A 162 4.04 5.25 1.91
N GLN A 163 4.28 4.77 3.11
CA GLN A 163 5.07 3.58 3.41
C GLN A 163 4.12 2.52 3.98
N MET A 164 3.36 1.85 3.11
CA MET A 164 2.37 0.85 3.54
C MET A 164 2.49 -0.44 2.71
N ALA A 165 2.69 -1.57 3.39
CA ALA A 165 2.77 -2.90 2.80
C ALA A 165 1.35 -3.49 2.62
N ILE A 166 0.47 -2.72 1.99
CA ILE A 166 -0.94 -3.07 1.75
C ILE A 166 -1.27 -2.71 0.30
N LEU A 167 -1.89 -3.64 -0.45
CA LEU A 167 -2.22 -3.45 -1.86
C LEU A 167 -3.60 -4.04 -2.17
N GLY A 168 -4.46 -3.27 -2.83
CA GLY A 168 -5.71 -3.75 -3.40
C GLY A 168 -5.52 -4.25 -4.83
N VAL A 169 -6.11 -5.40 -5.13
CA VAL A 169 -6.15 -6.01 -6.47
C VAL A 169 -7.63 -6.13 -6.85
N PRO A 170 -8.13 -5.38 -7.84
CA PRO A 170 -9.53 -5.47 -8.26
C PRO A 170 -9.83 -6.75 -9.05
N ALA A 171 -11.12 -7.07 -9.22
CA ALA A 171 -11.55 -8.20 -10.03
C ALA A 171 -10.99 -8.12 -11.46
N GLY A 172 -10.70 -9.29 -12.04
CA GLY A 172 -10.10 -9.40 -13.36
C GLY A 172 -8.59 -9.17 -13.42
N TRP A 173 -7.96 -8.96 -12.26
CA TRP A 173 -6.52 -8.80 -12.14
C TRP A 173 -5.92 -9.83 -11.19
N GLN A 174 -4.62 -10.11 -11.40
CA GLN A 174 -3.79 -10.94 -10.51
C GLN A 174 -2.53 -10.16 -10.17
N HIS A 175 -2.08 -10.28 -8.93
CA HIS A 175 -0.79 -9.77 -8.49
C HIS A 175 0.12 -10.94 -8.11
N PHE A 176 1.36 -10.88 -8.58
CA PHE A 176 2.40 -11.87 -8.29
C PHE A 176 3.53 -11.16 -7.54
N ILE A 177 3.82 -11.61 -6.34
CA ILE A 177 5.00 -11.17 -5.59
C ILE A 177 6.15 -12.13 -5.93
N HIS A 178 7.25 -11.61 -6.47
CA HIS A 178 8.42 -12.41 -6.81
C HIS A 178 9.43 -12.46 -5.68
N ARG A 179 9.57 -11.34 -4.97
CA ARG A 179 10.48 -11.24 -3.84
C ARG A 179 9.91 -10.31 -2.79
N ILE A 180 10.05 -10.72 -1.53
CA ILE A 180 9.81 -9.87 -0.37
C ILE A 180 11.14 -9.70 0.36
N ASN A 181 11.45 -8.47 0.77
CA ASN A 181 12.57 -8.17 1.63
C ASN A 181 12.02 -7.64 2.95
N ALA A 182 12.49 -8.19 4.04
CA ALA A 182 12.15 -7.73 5.38
C ALA A 182 13.38 -7.21 6.11
N ALA A 183 13.19 -6.16 6.85
CA ALA A 183 14.21 -5.63 7.74
C ALA A 183 13.57 -5.22 9.06
N ILE A 184 14.39 -5.19 10.09
CA ILE A 184 14.04 -4.77 11.43
C ILE A 184 15.06 -3.77 11.93
N SER A 185 14.59 -2.70 12.54
CA SER A 185 15.45 -1.72 13.20
C SER A 185 14.96 -1.46 14.61
N ARG A 186 15.88 -1.30 15.55
CA ARG A 186 15.58 -0.92 16.92
C ARG A 186 16.65 -0.01 17.49
N ALA A 187 16.22 1.05 18.17
CA ALA A 187 17.10 2.06 18.72
C ALA A 187 17.88 1.61 19.98
N SER A 188 17.46 0.52 20.66
CA SER A 188 18.12 0.00 21.89
C SER A 188 18.72 -1.36 21.63
N GLY A 189 19.89 -1.67 22.22
CA GLY A 189 20.64 -2.93 22.08
C GLY A 189 19.95 -4.22 22.55
N VAL A 190 18.62 -4.21 22.71
CA VAL A 190 17.82 -5.39 23.04
C VAL A 190 17.49 -6.13 21.75
N GLN A 191 17.81 -7.42 21.70
CA GLN A 191 17.40 -8.31 20.61
C GLN A 191 15.88 -8.30 20.45
N SER A 192 15.44 -8.19 19.21
CA SER A 192 14.04 -8.38 18.86
C SER A 192 13.92 -9.20 17.59
N THR A 193 12.87 -10.00 17.51
CA THR A 193 12.49 -10.76 16.34
C THR A 193 11.12 -10.24 15.87
N ILE A 194 10.94 -10.07 14.57
CA ILE A 194 9.60 -9.90 14.00
C ILE A 194 9.29 -11.14 13.18
N ASN A 195 8.13 -11.73 13.45
CA ASN A 195 7.49 -12.71 12.60
C ASN A 195 6.56 -12.00 11.66
N PHE A 196 6.88 -12.01 10.36
CA PHE A 196 6.08 -11.40 9.31
C PHE A 196 5.17 -12.43 8.68
N THR A 197 3.92 -12.05 8.43
CA THR A 197 2.92 -12.88 7.75
C THR A 197 2.36 -12.14 6.56
N VAL A 198 2.27 -12.82 5.41
CA VAL A 198 1.65 -12.32 4.19
C VAL A 198 0.23 -12.84 4.12
N TRP A 199 -0.73 -11.92 4.11
CA TRP A 199 -2.15 -12.23 4.10
C TRP A 199 -2.79 -11.87 2.78
N GLY A 200 -3.71 -12.72 2.31
CA GLY A 200 -4.71 -12.40 1.29
C GLY A 200 -6.08 -12.28 1.93
N TYR A 201 -6.74 -11.17 1.68
CA TYR A 201 -8.13 -10.93 2.07
C TYR A 201 -8.97 -10.95 0.80
N ASP A 202 -9.73 -12.03 0.59
CA ASP A 202 -10.63 -12.16 -0.54
C ASP A 202 -11.90 -11.33 -0.30
N TYR A 203 -12.21 -10.46 -1.24
CA TYR A 203 -13.35 -9.55 -1.24
C TYR A 203 -14.39 -9.93 -2.31
N ALA A 204 -14.43 -11.18 -2.77
CA ALA A 204 -15.50 -11.67 -3.64
C ALA A 204 -16.87 -11.45 -2.99
N ASP A 205 -16.96 -11.58 -1.67
CA ASP A 205 -18.03 -11.02 -0.85
C ASP A 205 -17.45 -9.93 0.06
N PRO A 206 -17.67 -8.64 -0.25
CA PRO A 206 -17.12 -7.54 0.53
C PRO A 206 -17.69 -7.44 1.95
N THR A 207 -18.82 -8.08 2.23
CA THR A 207 -19.43 -8.12 3.56
C THR A 207 -18.80 -9.16 4.47
N LEU A 208 -18.22 -10.21 3.88
CA LEU A 208 -17.61 -11.35 4.58
C LEU A 208 -16.26 -11.74 3.97
N PRO A 209 -15.24 -10.87 4.03
CA PRO A 209 -13.96 -11.15 3.41
C PRO A 209 -13.28 -12.38 4.04
N VAL A 210 -12.90 -13.35 3.20
CA VAL A 210 -12.15 -14.53 3.63
C VAL A 210 -10.68 -14.17 3.77
N ARG A 211 -10.05 -14.62 4.87
CA ARG A 211 -8.66 -14.29 5.22
C ARG A 211 -7.81 -15.56 5.17
N ASN A 212 -6.73 -15.48 4.40
CA ASN A 212 -5.80 -16.59 4.27
C ASN A 212 -4.36 -16.11 4.49
N ILE A 213 -3.61 -16.79 5.35
CA ILE A 213 -2.15 -16.66 5.42
C ILE A 213 -1.59 -17.34 4.17
N ARG A 214 -0.76 -16.62 3.44
CA ARG A 214 -0.14 -17.10 2.19
C ARG A 214 1.34 -17.45 2.39
N ASP A 215 1.98 -16.80 3.36
CA ASP A 215 3.36 -17.05 3.72
C ASP A 215 3.71 -16.47 5.08
N GLU A 216 4.78 -17.00 5.70
CA GLU A 216 5.29 -16.58 7.00
C GLU A 216 6.80 -16.69 7.03
N PHE A 217 7.48 -15.67 7.50
CA PHE A 217 8.93 -15.64 7.67
C PHE A 217 9.34 -14.71 8.82
N SER A 218 10.51 -14.90 9.37
CA SER A 218 10.99 -14.11 10.50
C SER A 218 12.35 -13.47 10.24
N THR A 219 12.61 -12.34 10.87
CA THR A 219 13.90 -11.67 10.90
C THR A 219 14.23 -11.20 12.32
N GLN A 220 15.52 -11.05 12.63
CA GLN A 220 16.02 -10.68 13.95
C GLN A 220 16.87 -9.42 13.87
N SER A 221 16.89 -8.63 14.94
CA SER A 221 17.67 -7.40 15.04
C SER A 221 19.18 -7.60 15.31
N THR A 222 19.65 -8.84 15.46
CA THR A 222 21.08 -9.15 15.64
C THR A 222 21.71 -9.61 14.35
N GLY A 223 22.77 -8.94 13.92
CA GLY A 223 23.47 -9.24 12.67
C GLY A 223 22.87 -8.53 11.47
N ALA A 224 22.90 -9.17 10.31
CA ALA A 224 22.25 -8.65 9.10
C ALA A 224 20.73 -8.77 9.27
N SER A 225 20.10 -7.66 9.61
CA SER A 225 18.65 -7.57 9.84
C SER A 225 17.81 -7.61 8.55
N TYR A 226 18.37 -8.09 7.45
CA TYR A 226 17.75 -8.16 6.13
C TYR A 226 17.52 -9.62 5.74
N ALA A 227 16.28 -9.97 5.50
CA ALA A 227 15.87 -11.31 5.06
C ALA A 227 15.16 -11.24 3.72
N PRO A 228 15.83 -11.57 2.59
CA PRO A 228 15.17 -11.75 1.31
C PRO A 228 14.41 -13.08 1.30
N HIS A 229 13.19 -13.06 0.78
CA HIS A 229 12.39 -14.24 0.54
C HIS A 229 11.91 -14.23 -0.91
N GLU A 230 12.37 -15.20 -1.70
CA GLU A 230 12.12 -15.26 -3.14
C GLU A 230 11.16 -16.40 -3.48
N TYR A 231 10.25 -16.14 -4.42
CA TYR A 231 9.29 -17.12 -4.92
C TYR A 231 9.62 -17.43 -6.39
N GLU A 232 9.98 -18.66 -6.67
CA GLU A 232 10.37 -19.10 -8.03
C GLU A 232 9.30 -18.79 -9.07
N TYR A 233 8.03 -19.06 -8.74
CA TYR A 233 6.89 -18.84 -9.64
C TYR A 233 6.05 -17.61 -9.29
N GLY A 234 6.44 -16.86 -8.24
CA GLY A 234 5.67 -15.77 -7.70
C GLY A 234 4.52 -16.21 -6.79
N LEU A 235 4.35 -15.54 -5.66
CA LEU A 235 3.20 -15.72 -4.77
C LEU A 235 2.00 -15.00 -5.37
N ARG A 236 1.02 -15.78 -5.86
CA ARG A 236 -0.14 -15.27 -6.62
C ARG A 236 -1.30 -14.86 -5.73
N PHE A 237 -1.86 -13.68 -6.02
CA PHE A 237 -3.11 -13.17 -5.46
C PHE A 237 -4.08 -12.85 -6.60
N THR A 238 -5.30 -13.36 -6.51
CA THR A 238 -6.35 -13.10 -7.52
C THR A 238 -7.35 -12.11 -6.94
N GLY A 239 -7.65 -11.04 -7.69
CA GLY A 239 -8.66 -10.07 -7.31
C GLY A 239 -10.11 -10.57 -7.49
N PRO A 240 -11.05 -10.02 -6.72
CA PRO A 240 -10.88 -8.89 -5.81
C PRO A 240 -10.23 -9.31 -4.47
N CYS A 241 -9.08 -8.77 -4.15
CA CYS A 241 -8.42 -9.08 -2.88
C CYS A 241 -7.58 -7.92 -2.34
N ILE A 242 -7.30 -7.92 -1.05
CA ILE A 242 -6.30 -7.06 -0.42
C ILE A 242 -5.14 -7.93 0.06
N ILE A 243 -3.92 -7.57 -0.36
CA ILE A 243 -2.68 -8.13 0.14
C ILE A 243 -2.23 -7.28 1.31
N ARG A 244 -1.89 -7.91 2.45
CA ARG A 244 -1.40 -7.21 3.65
C ARG A 244 -0.22 -7.96 4.22
N VAL A 245 0.87 -7.25 4.49
CA VAL A 245 1.95 -7.80 5.30
C VAL A 245 1.81 -7.28 6.72
N LYS A 246 1.80 -8.22 7.67
CA LYS A 246 1.69 -7.95 9.09
C LYS A 246 2.88 -8.50 9.84
N GLY A 247 3.14 -7.97 11.03
CA GLY A 247 4.20 -8.43 11.90
C GLY A 247 3.75 -8.59 13.35
N ILE A 248 4.38 -9.53 14.04
CA ILE A 248 4.34 -9.67 15.49
C ILE A 248 5.77 -9.64 15.99
N ALA A 249 6.08 -8.71 16.87
CA ALA A 249 7.41 -8.60 17.45
C ALA A 249 7.52 -9.35 18.78
N SER A 250 8.71 -9.86 19.08
CA SER A 250 8.99 -10.47 20.38
C SER A 250 9.02 -9.45 21.54
N THR A 251 9.21 -8.16 21.19
CA THR A 251 9.11 -7.01 22.10
C THR A 251 8.38 -5.89 21.38
N ALA A 252 7.68 -5.03 22.13
CA ALA A 252 6.95 -3.89 21.56
C ALA A 252 7.87 -2.81 20.96
N ASP A 253 7.31 -1.90 20.18
CA ASP A 253 7.92 -0.68 19.66
C ASP A 253 9.14 -0.94 18.76
N VAL A 254 9.00 -1.89 17.83
CA VAL A 254 10.05 -2.24 16.89
C VAL A 254 9.72 -1.70 15.49
N ASP A 255 10.71 -1.13 14.81
CA ASP A 255 10.58 -0.78 13.40
C ASP A 255 10.53 -2.05 12.56
N GLY A 256 9.42 -2.27 11.86
CA GLY A 256 9.27 -3.29 10.84
C GLY A 256 9.28 -2.67 9.46
N ILE A 257 10.11 -3.18 8.57
CA ILE A 257 10.26 -2.68 7.19
C ILE A 257 10.02 -3.85 6.23
N ILE A 258 9.19 -3.62 5.23
CA ILE A 258 8.89 -4.57 4.16
C ILE A 258 9.01 -3.87 2.82
N SER A 259 9.66 -4.52 1.88
CA SER A 259 9.50 -4.17 0.46
C SER A 259 9.25 -5.43 -0.35
N TRP A 260 8.43 -5.33 -1.40
CA TRP A 260 8.32 -6.41 -2.37
C TRP A 260 8.36 -5.90 -3.80
N ASP A 261 8.88 -6.78 -4.66
CA ASP A 261 8.87 -6.63 -6.10
C ASP A 261 7.90 -7.65 -6.70
N GLY A 262 7.08 -7.21 -7.62
CA GLY A 262 6.08 -8.06 -8.24
C GLY A 262 5.55 -7.49 -9.54
N MET A 263 4.48 -8.09 -10.04
CA MET A 263 3.75 -7.60 -11.19
C MET A 263 2.25 -7.80 -11.02
N THR A 264 1.49 -6.88 -11.57
CA THR A 264 0.04 -6.99 -11.71
C THR A 264 -0.29 -7.31 -13.15
N VAL A 265 -1.07 -8.37 -13.38
CA VAL A 265 -1.39 -8.89 -14.71
C VAL A 265 -2.89 -9.02 -14.83
N LYS A 266 -3.43 -8.66 -15.99
CA LYS A 266 -4.85 -8.90 -16.29
C LYS A 266 -5.10 -10.39 -16.37
N GLN A 267 -6.12 -10.86 -15.66
CA GLN A 267 -6.56 -12.25 -15.75
C GLN A 267 -7.18 -12.50 -17.14
N LEU A 268 -6.67 -13.53 -17.83
CA LEU A 268 -7.28 -13.98 -19.07
C LEU A 268 -8.61 -14.70 -18.75
N ALA A 269 -9.65 -14.46 -19.55
CA ALA A 269 -10.87 -15.21 -19.44
C ALA A 269 -10.60 -16.70 -19.70
N ALA A 270 -11.17 -17.59 -18.90
CA ALA A 270 -10.96 -19.04 -19.01
C ALA A 270 -11.31 -19.64 -20.39
N THR A 271 -12.07 -18.90 -21.20
CA THR A 271 -12.51 -19.32 -22.54
C THR A 271 -11.43 -19.24 -23.62
N THR A 272 -10.26 -18.65 -23.36
CA THR A 272 -9.18 -18.51 -24.35
C THR A 272 -8.23 -19.71 -24.39
N TRP A 273 -8.42 -20.74 -23.56
CA TRP A 273 -7.57 -21.94 -23.52
C TRP A 273 -8.20 -23.19 -24.19
N LEU A 274 -9.37 -23.05 -24.81
CA LEU A 274 -10.01 -24.13 -25.59
C LEU A 274 -9.94 -23.87 -27.11
N GLY A 275 -8.83 -23.35 -27.58
CA GLY A 275 -8.53 -23.17 -28.98
C GLY A 275 -7.36 -24.03 -29.38
N GLU A 276 -7.68 -25.28 -29.84
CA GLU A 276 -6.98 -26.11 -30.80
C GLU A 276 -5.50 -26.45 -30.53
#